data_bd3389813ef2f52d629d0a1790381f30
#
_entry.id   bd3389813ef2f52d629d0a1790381f30
#
_cell.length_a   1.000
_cell.length_b   1.000
_cell.length_c   1.000
_cell.angle_alpha   90.00
_cell.angle_beta   90.00
_cell.angle_gamma   90.00
#
_symmetry.space_group_name_H-M   'P 1'
#
loop_
_entity.id
_entity.type
_entity.pdbx_description
1 polymer ?
#
loop_
_entity_poly.entity_id
_entity_poly.type
_entity_poly.pdbx_seq_one_letter_code
_entity_poly.pdbx_strand_id
1 'polypeptide(L)'
;MSARLLPPRTVPELARRRRDPVSKQALAEAAPIVDAVRAGGEAALREYAERFGDVQPGAALFHDRAALGQALARLPAGDRARLERVAERIRGFAEAQYRALCPVAVSVPGGVAEHRIAPVERAGCYAPGGRYPLPSSVLMTALTARVARVRDVWVASPKPRALSLAAAAMAGADGVLAAGGAHAIAALAYGAGPIAPRDIIVGPGNRYVTAAKQLVGSAVAIDMLAGPSELTVFADDAADPGNIAADLLAQAEHDPEAIPVLVTLDPGLPDRVATELARQLRDMPSAAIAQAALANGGVVVVASVDEGIAACDAIAPEHLQLELRDGAGVAPRLAHYGALVVGTGAAEVLGDYGAGPNHVLPTGGTARSTGGLSVYTFLRVRTWLRIDDPAAARPLLEDAIWLGRAEGLEAHARAAERRLGTLTS
;
A
#
# COMPACT_ATOMS: atom_id res chain seq x y z
N MET A 1 18.27 -20.21 -30.92
CA MET A 1 18.47 -20.08 -29.44
C MET A 1 17.12 -19.74 -28.85
N SER A 2 16.54 -20.60 -28.04
CA SER A 2 15.30 -20.28 -27.29
C SER A 2 15.59 -19.06 -26.43
N ALA A 3 14.73 -18.03 -26.47
CA ALA A 3 14.87 -16.85 -25.60
C ALA A 3 14.86 -17.34 -24.15
N ARG A 4 15.82 -16.90 -23.33
CA ARG A 4 15.84 -17.21 -21.91
C ARG A 4 14.59 -16.62 -21.27
N LEU A 5 13.85 -17.41 -20.51
CA LEU A 5 12.63 -16.98 -19.80
C LEU A 5 12.89 -15.75 -18.92
N LEU A 6 14.05 -15.72 -18.24
CA LEU A 6 14.50 -14.60 -17.44
C LEU A 6 15.81 -14.05 -18.03
N PRO A 7 15.80 -12.92 -18.75
CA PRO A 7 16.96 -12.43 -19.48
C PRO A 7 18.03 -11.82 -18.55
N PRO A 8 19.32 -11.86 -18.93
CA PRO A 8 20.34 -11.07 -18.26
C PRO A 8 20.00 -9.57 -18.33
N ARG A 9 20.17 -8.85 -17.23
CA ARG A 9 19.94 -7.40 -17.12
C ARG A 9 21.04 -6.74 -16.33
N THR A 10 21.20 -5.45 -16.53
CA THR A 10 22.00 -4.59 -15.66
C THR A 10 21.12 -3.92 -14.61
N VAL A 11 21.71 -3.60 -13.44
CA VAL A 11 20.99 -2.88 -12.38
C VAL A 11 20.39 -1.55 -12.88
N PRO A 12 21.12 -0.71 -13.69
CA PRO A 12 20.53 0.50 -14.23
C PRO A 12 19.31 0.27 -15.16
N GLU A 13 19.26 -0.83 -15.91
CA GLU A 13 18.09 -1.16 -16.74
C GLU A 13 16.87 -1.47 -15.87
N LEU A 14 17.05 -2.24 -14.78
CA LEU A 14 15.97 -2.57 -13.86
C LEU A 14 15.51 -1.34 -13.07
N ALA A 15 16.43 -0.49 -12.61
CA ALA A 15 16.12 0.70 -11.83
C ALA A 15 15.44 1.83 -12.64
N ARG A 16 15.75 1.97 -13.95
CA ARG A 16 15.21 3.05 -14.79
C ARG A 16 13.73 2.85 -15.17
N ARG A 17 13.23 1.63 -15.24
CA ARG A 17 11.85 1.31 -15.68
C ARG A 17 10.75 1.87 -14.78
N ARG A 18 11.08 2.52 -13.66
CA ARG A 18 10.22 2.65 -12.49
C ARG A 18 9.79 4.06 -12.10
N ARG A 19 10.18 5.11 -12.81
CA ARG A 19 9.92 6.49 -12.35
C ARG A 19 8.54 7.05 -12.66
N ASP A 20 7.78 6.44 -13.59
CA ASP A 20 6.44 6.87 -13.97
C ASP A 20 5.43 5.74 -13.74
N PRO A 21 4.88 5.58 -12.53
CA PRO A 21 3.91 4.53 -12.22
C PRO A 21 2.59 4.71 -12.96
N VAL A 22 2.34 5.92 -13.50
CA VAL A 22 1.08 6.26 -14.18
C VAL A 22 1.35 6.77 -15.58
N SER A 23 0.92 6.03 -16.60
CA SER A 23 1.08 6.46 -17.99
C SER A 23 0.15 7.63 -18.32
N LYS A 24 0.62 8.52 -19.25
CA LYS A 24 -0.20 9.63 -19.76
C LYS A 24 -1.51 9.15 -20.38
N GLN A 25 -1.48 7.99 -21.02
CA GLN A 25 -2.67 7.37 -21.59
C GLN A 25 -3.68 6.99 -20.50
N ALA A 26 -3.24 6.31 -19.43
CA ALA A 26 -4.13 5.93 -18.33
C ALA A 26 -4.75 7.16 -17.65
N LEU A 27 -4.00 8.26 -17.50
CA LEU A 27 -4.53 9.52 -16.97
C LEU A 27 -5.61 10.09 -17.91
N ALA A 28 -5.34 10.15 -19.22
CA ALA A 28 -6.29 10.67 -20.19
C ALA A 28 -7.59 9.84 -20.27
N GLU A 29 -7.49 8.52 -20.10
CA GLU A 29 -8.63 7.60 -20.09
C GLU A 29 -9.42 7.66 -18.76
N ALA A 30 -8.74 7.87 -17.63
CA ALA A 30 -9.38 7.92 -16.32
C ALA A 30 -10.04 9.29 -16.01
N ALA A 31 -9.48 10.40 -16.50
CA ALA A 31 -9.94 11.74 -16.18
C ALA A 31 -11.44 11.98 -16.49
N PRO A 32 -11.97 11.66 -17.69
CA PRO A 32 -13.38 11.88 -17.97
C PRO A 32 -14.31 11.04 -17.09
N ILE A 33 -13.86 9.85 -16.64
CA ILE A 33 -14.63 8.99 -15.73
C ILE A 33 -14.69 9.63 -14.33
N VAL A 34 -13.55 10.11 -13.85
CA VAL A 34 -13.46 10.80 -12.55
C VAL A 34 -14.34 12.03 -12.54
N ASP A 35 -14.27 12.87 -13.59
CA ASP A 35 -15.07 14.10 -13.71
C ASP A 35 -16.57 13.80 -13.80
N ALA A 36 -16.96 12.77 -14.55
CA ALA A 36 -18.36 12.36 -14.68
C ALA A 36 -18.95 11.92 -13.32
N VAL A 37 -18.21 11.09 -12.55
CA VAL A 37 -18.69 10.66 -11.22
C VAL A 37 -18.69 11.82 -10.23
N ARG A 38 -17.70 12.72 -10.28
CA ARG A 38 -17.67 13.94 -9.45
C ARG A 38 -18.90 14.82 -9.69
N ALA A 39 -19.32 14.96 -10.95
CA ALA A 39 -20.46 15.81 -11.31
C ALA A 39 -21.82 15.10 -11.12
N GLY A 40 -21.91 13.81 -11.48
CA GLY A 40 -23.16 13.05 -11.56
C GLY A 40 -23.43 12.12 -10.36
N GLY A 41 -22.48 11.99 -9.42
CA GLY A 41 -22.65 11.20 -8.20
C GLY A 41 -23.02 9.74 -8.48
N GLU A 42 -24.03 9.20 -7.76
CA GLU A 42 -24.46 7.81 -7.88
C GLU A 42 -24.93 7.44 -9.27
N ALA A 43 -25.62 8.33 -9.99
CA ALA A 43 -26.14 8.02 -11.32
C ALA A 43 -25.01 7.71 -12.31
N ALA A 44 -23.97 8.57 -12.36
CA ALA A 44 -22.81 8.35 -13.20
C ALA A 44 -21.99 7.12 -12.74
N LEU A 45 -21.83 6.94 -11.44
CA LEU A 45 -21.17 5.75 -10.88
C LEU A 45 -21.85 4.47 -11.34
N ARG A 46 -23.17 4.40 -11.28
CA ARG A 46 -23.98 3.25 -11.72
C ARG A 46 -23.83 2.98 -13.22
N GLU A 47 -23.90 4.04 -14.03
CA GLU A 47 -23.71 3.93 -15.48
C GLU A 47 -22.35 3.27 -15.81
N TYR A 48 -21.26 3.74 -15.20
CA TYR A 48 -19.94 3.15 -15.42
C TYR A 48 -19.82 1.73 -14.87
N ALA A 49 -20.38 1.45 -13.68
CA ALA A 49 -20.35 0.12 -13.09
C ALA A 49 -21.08 -0.92 -13.94
N GLU A 50 -22.23 -0.55 -14.53
CA GLU A 50 -22.97 -1.38 -15.47
C GLU A 50 -22.23 -1.52 -16.81
N ARG A 51 -21.72 -0.41 -17.36
CA ARG A 51 -20.97 -0.38 -18.63
C ARG A 51 -19.70 -1.25 -18.58
N PHE A 52 -18.97 -1.25 -17.47
CA PHE A 52 -17.77 -2.08 -17.28
C PHE A 52 -18.09 -3.46 -16.72
N GLY A 53 -19.38 -3.73 -16.48
CA GLY A 53 -19.88 -5.02 -16.04
C GLY A 53 -19.48 -5.37 -14.60
N ASP A 54 -19.27 -4.38 -13.75
CA ASP A 54 -19.03 -4.59 -12.32
C ASP A 54 -20.29 -5.08 -11.63
N VAL A 55 -21.44 -4.60 -12.06
CA VAL A 55 -22.76 -5.05 -11.66
C VAL A 55 -23.65 -5.27 -12.88
N GLN A 56 -24.67 -6.14 -12.76
CA GLN A 56 -25.73 -6.26 -13.76
C GLN A 56 -26.69 -5.08 -13.63
N PRO A 57 -27.38 -4.68 -14.72
CA PRO A 57 -28.41 -3.64 -14.66
C PRO A 57 -29.43 -3.92 -13.54
N GLY A 58 -29.65 -2.92 -12.69
CA GLY A 58 -30.58 -3.03 -11.56
C GLY A 58 -30.07 -3.81 -10.34
N ALA A 59 -28.87 -4.38 -10.39
CA ALA A 59 -28.29 -5.05 -9.22
C ALA A 59 -27.83 -4.05 -8.15
N ALA A 60 -27.68 -4.54 -6.92
CA ALA A 60 -27.22 -3.74 -5.80
C ALA A 60 -25.76 -3.26 -6.03
N LEU A 61 -25.59 -1.95 -6.02
CA LEU A 61 -24.28 -1.30 -6.13
C LEU A 61 -23.58 -1.16 -4.75
N PHE A 62 -24.39 -1.06 -3.69
CA PHE A 62 -23.91 -0.93 -2.32
C PHE A 62 -24.39 -2.11 -1.48
N HIS A 63 -23.46 -2.69 -0.70
CA HIS A 63 -23.76 -3.71 0.29
C HIS A 63 -23.50 -3.11 1.68
N ASP A 64 -24.54 -3.03 2.50
CA ASP A 64 -24.48 -2.53 3.86
C ASP A 64 -23.95 -3.57 4.86
N ARG A 65 -23.79 -3.18 6.13
CA ARG A 65 -23.35 -4.07 7.20
C ARG A 65 -24.22 -5.32 7.36
N ALA A 66 -25.54 -5.22 7.10
CA ALA A 66 -26.43 -6.37 7.20
C ALA A 66 -26.14 -7.40 6.11
N ALA A 67 -25.95 -6.93 4.87
CA ALA A 67 -25.56 -7.78 3.75
C ALA A 67 -24.19 -8.44 3.98
N LEU A 68 -23.22 -7.70 4.51
CA LEU A 68 -21.91 -8.23 4.86
C LEU A 68 -22.00 -9.30 5.96
N GLY A 69 -22.77 -9.04 7.02
CA GLY A 69 -23.03 -10.02 8.10
C GLY A 69 -23.68 -11.30 7.59
N GLN A 70 -24.63 -11.19 6.66
CA GLN A 70 -25.24 -12.37 6.02
C GLN A 70 -24.24 -13.17 5.18
N ALA A 71 -23.34 -12.50 4.45
CA ALA A 71 -22.30 -13.17 3.69
C ALA A 71 -21.35 -13.97 4.60
N LEU A 72 -20.94 -13.37 5.72
CA LEU A 72 -20.11 -14.04 6.72
C LEU A 72 -20.83 -15.23 7.38
N ALA A 73 -22.11 -15.08 7.71
CA ALA A 73 -22.89 -16.16 8.32
C ALA A 73 -23.10 -17.36 7.40
N ARG A 74 -23.14 -17.14 6.09
CA ARG A 74 -23.30 -18.19 5.06
C ARG A 74 -22.00 -18.88 4.67
N LEU A 75 -20.85 -18.37 5.15
CA LEU A 75 -19.57 -18.96 4.79
C LEU A 75 -19.44 -20.35 5.43
N PRO A 76 -18.92 -21.37 4.70
CA PRO A 76 -18.61 -22.67 5.28
C PRO A 76 -17.74 -22.54 6.52
N ALA A 77 -17.99 -23.31 7.57
CA ALA A 77 -17.30 -23.20 8.84
C ALA A 77 -15.76 -23.31 8.71
N GLY A 78 -15.27 -24.20 7.83
CA GLY A 78 -13.85 -24.35 7.54
C GLY A 78 -13.22 -23.12 6.91
N ASP A 79 -13.89 -22.47 5.97
CA ASP A 79 -13.41 -21.27 5.29
C ASP A 79 -13.47 -20.07 6.22
N ARG A 80 -14.53 -19.97 7.02
CA ARG A 80 -14.65 -18.96 8.06
C ARG A 80 -13.48 -19.07 9.08
N ALA A 81 -13.20 -20.26 9.58
CA ALA A 81 -12.12 -20.47 10.54
C ALA A 81 -10.73 -20.12 9.96
N ARG A 82 -10.50 -20.39 8.65
CA ARG A 82 -9.26 -19.97 7.97
C ARG A 82 -9.16 -18.47 7.87
N LEU A 83 -10.23 -17.81 7.45
CA LEU A 83 -10.28 -16.36 7.30
C LEU A 83 -10.10 -15.65 8.66
N GLU A 84 -10.69 -16.20 9.73
CA GLU A 84 -10.51 -15.71 11.11
C GLU A 84 -9.04 -15.76 11.53
N ARG A 85 -8.34 -16.90 11.32
CA ARG A 85 -6.91 -17.01 11.65
C ARG A 85 -6.03 -16.03 10.87
N VAL A 86 -6.33 -15.80 9.59
CA VAL A 86 -5.62 -14.79 8.77
C VAL A 86 -5.87 -13.39 9.34
N ALA A 87 -7.13 -13.05 9.60
CA ALA A 87 -7.52 -11.75 10.15
C ALA A 87 -6.88 -11.50 11.52
N GLU A 88 -6.78 -12.51 12.39
CA GLU A 88 -6.14 -12.41 13.71
C GLU A 88 -4.65 -12.07 13.60
N ARG A 89 -3.90 -12.69 12.69
CA ARG A 89 -2.48 -12.39 12.50
C ARG A 89 -2.27 -10.97 11.97
N ILE A 90 -3.06 -10.55 10.98
CA ILE A 90 -3.01 -9.18 10.45
C ILE A 90 -3.37 -8.18 11.56
N ARG A 91 -4.42 -8.44 12.33
CA ARG A 91 -4.84 -7.60 13.47
C ARG A 91 -3.73 -7.50 14.51
N GLY A 92 -3.16 -8.63 14.91
CA GLY A 92 -2.11 -8.67 15.93
C GLY A 92 -0.88 -7.83 15.54
N PHE A 93 -0.46 -7.91 14.28
CA PHE A 93 0.64 -7.10 13.77
C PHE A 93 0.29 -5.60 13.73
N ALA A 94 -0.87 -5.25 13.19
CA ALA A 94 -1.36 -3.87 13.13
C ALA A 94 -1.54 -3.26 14.53
N GLU A 95 -2.06 -4.02 15.50
CA GLU A 95 -2.18 -3.60 16.89
C GLU A 95 -0.82 -3.38 17.56
N ALA A 96 0.18 -4.22 17.25
CA ALA A 96 1.55 -4.02 17.73
C ALA A 96 2.13 -2.70 17.20
N GLN A 97 1.93 -2.40 15.92
CA GLN A 97 2.30 -1.11 15.33
C GLN A 97 1.59 0.06 16.01
N TYR A 98 0.27 -0.07 16.27
CA TYR A 98 -0.49 0.98 16.94
C TYR A 98 0.00 1.24 18.37
N ARG A 99 0.34 0.17 19.14
CA ARG A 99 0.89 0.28 20.49
C ARG A 99 2.28 0.88 20.57
N ALA A 100 3.06 0.82 19.49
CA ALA A 100 4.39 1.44 19.40
C ALA A 100 4.34 2.98 19.28
N LEU A 101 3.15 3.56 19.04
CA LEU A 101 2.96 4.99 18.98
C LEU A 101 2.93 5.61 20.37
N CYS A 102 3.79 6.60 20.59
CA CYS A 102 3.84 7.36 21.84
C CYS A 102 3.48 8.82 21.58
N PRO A 103 2.61 9.42 22.42
CA PRO A 103 2.47 10.87 22.45
C PRO A 103 3.78 11.51 22.92
N VAL A 104 4.07 12.70 22.42
CA VAL A 104 5.25 13.48 22.82
C VAL A 104 4.76 14.73 23.57
N ALA A 105 5.41 15.05 24.68
CA ALA A 105 5.21 16.28 25.42
C ALA A 105 6.60 16.83 25.80
N VAL A 106 6.86 18.09 25.47
CA VAL A 106 8.12 18.80 25.76
C VAL A 106 7.78 20.08 26.48
N SER A 107 8.44 20.31 27.62
CA SER A 107 8.31 21.57 28.34
C SER A 107 8.89 22.71 27.54
N VAL A 108 8.14 23.82 27.48
CA VAL A 108 8.57 25.09 26.90
C VAL A 108 8.39 26.18 27.96
N PRO A 109 9.00 27.37 27.84
CA PRO A 109 8.77 28.45 28.78
C PRO A 109 7.28 28.75 28.97
N GLY A 110 6.79 28.59 30.18
CA GLY A 110 5.40 28.84 30.56
C GLY A 110 4.38 27.79 30.15
N GLY A 111 4.81 26.64 29.56
CA GLY A 111 3.84 25.65 29.09
C GLY A 111 4.43 24.36 28.55
N VAL A 112 3.68 23.75 27.64
CA VAL A 112 4.01 22.44 27.04
C VAL A 112 3.69 22.46 25.55
N ALA A 113 4.64 21.98 24.73
CA ALA A 113 4.43 21.64 23.34
C ALA A 113 4.20 20.11 23.25
N GLU A 114 3.09 19.70 22.61
CA GLU A 114 2.70 18.29 22.52
C GLU A 114 2.45 17.90 21.07
N HIS A 115 2.63 16.62 20.74
CA HIS A 115 1.93 16.05 19.62
C HIS A 115 0.89 15.03 20.07
N ARG A 116 -0.25 15.01 19.39
CA ARG A 116 -1.34 14.05 19.62
C ARG A 116 -1.66 13.32 18.34
N ILE A 117 -1.75 11.99 18.44
CA ILE A 117 -2.06 11.12 17.33
C ILE A 117 -3.56 10.94 17.24
N ALA A 118 -4.11 11.09 16.04
CA ALA A 118 -5.53 10.88 15.78
C ALA A 118 -5.75 10.23 14.42
N PRO A 119 -6.72 9.31 14.32
CA PRO A 119 -7.09 8.73 13.03
C PRO A 119 -7.72 9.78 12.11
N VAL A 120 -7.70 9.50 10.80
CA VAL A 120 -8.64 10.08 9.85
C VAL A 120 -10.05 9.61 10.22
N GLU A 121 -11.07 10.32 9.80
CA GLU A 121 -12.44 9.94 10.12
C GLU A 121 -12.97 8.87 9.19
N ARG A 122 -12.66 8.97 7.90
CA ARG A 122 -13.22 8.17 6.81
C ARG A 122 -12.16 7.60 5.91
N ALA A 123 -12.14 6.28 5.73
CA ALA A 123 -11.25 5.60 4.80
C ALA A 123 -12.02 4.90 3.67
N GLY A 124 -11.50 5.00 2.47
CA GLY A 124 -11.87 4.18 1.32
C GLY A 124 -10.80 3.13 1.06
N CYS A 125 -11.18 1.87 1.11
CA CYS A 125 -10.29 0.72 0.94
C CYS A 125 -10.57 0.08 -0.42
N TYR A 126 -9.66 0.21 -1.37
CA TYR A 126 -9.80 -0.44 -2.66
C TYR A 126 -9.22 -1.86 -2.61
N ALA A 127 -10.01 -2.85 -2.99
CA ALA A 127 -9.57 -4.23 -3.14
C ALA A 127 -9.80 -4.66 -4.60
N PRO A 128 -8.75 -5.04 -5.34
CA PRO A 128 -8.92 -5.53 -6.70
C PRO A 128 -9.88 -6.71 -6.76
N GLY A 129 -10.61 -6.81 -7.85
CA GLY A 129 -11.52 -7.90 -8.16
C GLY A 129 -11.59 -8.05 -9.68
N GLY A 130 -12.45 -8.88 -10.18
CA GLY A 130 -12.65 -9.01 -11.63
C GLY A 130 -12.09 -10.30 -12.18
N ARG A 131 -10.79 -10.52 -12.22
CA ARG A 131 -10.24 -11.82 -12.60
C ARG A 131 -10.38 -12.83 -11.46
N TYR A 132 -9.93 -12.43 -10.26
CA TYR A 132 -10.02 -13.23 -9.02
C TYR A 132 -10.50 -12.35 -7.86
N PRO A 133 -11.31 -12.89 -6.92
CA PRO A 133 -11.61 -12.19 -5.68
C PRO A 133 -10.34 -12.13 -4.80
N LEU A 134 -10.06 -10.98 -4.21
CA LEU A 134 -8.92 -10.80 -3.32
C LEU A 134 -9.40 -10.44 -1.89
N PRO A 135 -9.92 -11.42 -1.12
CA PRO A 135 -10.32 -11.20 0.27
C PRO A 135 -9.15 -10.78 1.17
N SER A 136 -7.92 -11.17 0.84
CA SER A 136 -6.71 -10.72 1.52
C SER A 136 -6.55 -9.21 1.46
N SER A 137 -6.69 -8.58 0.29
CA SER A 137 -6.61 -7.12 0.14
C SER A 137 -7.72 -6.39 0.91
N VAL A 138 -8.90 -6.99 1.04
CA VAL A 138 -9.98 -6.46 1.90
C VAL A 138 -9.54 -6.46 3.36
N LEU A 139 -8.99 -7.57 3.86
CA LEU A 139 -8.48 -7.66 5.23
C LEU A 139 -7.31 -6.69 5.46
N MET A 140 -6.31 -6.68 4.56
CA MET A 140 -5.11 -5.84 4.69
C MET A 140 -5.45 -4.35 4.76
N THR A 141 -6.46 -3.90 4.03
CA THR A 141 -6.84 -2.48 4.00
C THR A 141 -7.84 -2.13 5.11
N ALA A 142 -9.02 -2.75 5.12
CA ALA A 142 -10.11 -2.35 6.00
C ALA A 142 -9.85 -2.70 7.48
N LEU A 143 -9.22 -3.85 7.76
CA LEU A 143 -8.91 -4.24 9.13
C LEU A 143 -7.82 -3.33 9.72
N THR A 144 -6.80 -2.98 8.94
CA THR A 144 -5.75 -2.04 9.35
C THR A 144 -6.33 -0.66 9.64
N ALA A 145 -7.27 -0.16 8.81
CA ALA A 145 -8.01 1.07 9.06
C ALA A 145 -8.79 1.02 10.40
N ARG A 146 -9.44 -0.11 10.69
CA ARG A 146 -10.16 -0.28 11.96
C ARG A 146 -9.24 -0.35 13.17
N VAL A 147 -8.11 -1.02 13.07
CA VAL A 147 -7.09 -1.01 14.15
C VAL A 147 -6.57 0.41 14.39
N ALA A 148 -6.38 1.19 13.34
CA ALA A 148 -6.06 2.62 13.45
C ALA A 148 -7.21 3.48 14.01
N ARG A 149 -8.38 2.89 14.32
CA ARG A 149 -9.59 3.52 14.87
C ARG A 149 -10.31 4.46 13.92
N VAL A 150 -10.21 4.24 12.61
CA VAL A 150 -11.02 4.94 11.61
C VAL A 150 -12.49 4.61 11.85
N ARG A 151 -13.36 5.63 11.88
CA ARG A 151 -14.78 5.48 12.24
C ARG A 151 -15.62 4.91 11.11
N ASP A 152 -15.38 5.37 9.88
CA ASP A 152 -16.17 5.04 8.70
C ASP A 152 -15.25 4.45 7.63
N VAL A 153 -15.40 3.15 7.35
CA VAL A 153 -14.54 2.37 6.45
C VAL A 153 -15.40 1.72 5.38
N TRP A 154 -15.25 2.17 4.14
CA TRP A 154 -15.88 1.57 2.98
C TRP A 154 -14.87 0.83 2.12
N VAL A 155 -15.24 -0.35 1.67
CA VAL A 155 -14.46 -1.12 0.70
C VAL A 155 -15.06 -0.91 -0.69
N ALA A 156 -14.23 -0.71 -1.71
CA ALA A 156 -14.64 -0.76 -3.11
C ALA A 156 -13.97 -1.97 -3.78
N SER A 157 -14.76 -2.81 -4.41
CA SER A 157 -14.28 -4.01 -5.13
C SER A 157 -15.23 -4.35 -6.26
N PRO A 158 -14.77 -4.54 -7.52
CA PRO A 158 -15.63 -4.94 -8.61
C PRO A 158 -16.09 -6.40 -8.42
N LYS A 159 -17.37 -6.68 -8.75
CA LYS A 159 -17.93 -8.05 -8.69
C LYS A 159 -17.64 -8.78 -7.36
N PRO A 160 -17.91 -8.16 -6.19
CA PRO A 160 -17.51 -8.75 -4.92
C PRO A 160 -18.23 -10.11 -4.72
N ARG A 161 -17.42 -11.15 -4.46
CA ARG A 161 -17.95 -12.50 -4.18
C ARG A 161 -18.21 -12.66 -2.69
N ALA A 162 -18.94 -13.71 -2.31
CA ALA A 162 -19.31 -14.01 -0.93
C ALA A 162 -18.10 -13.97 0.04
N LEU A 163 -16.95 -14.49 -0.38
CA LEU A 163 -15.73 -14.48 0.43
C LEU A 163 -15.19 -13.05 0.66
N SER A 164 -15.23 -12.17 -0.35
CA SER A 164 -14.82 -10.77 -0.21
C SER A 164 -15.78 -9.98 0.69
N LEU A 165 -17.09 -10.22 0.58
CA LEU A 165 -18.09 -9.61 1.47
C LEU A 165 -17.93 -10.10 2.92
N ALA A 166 -17.66 -11.39 3.11
CA ALA A 166 -17.37 -11.97 4.43
C ALA A 166 -16.09 -11.41 5.04
N ALA A 167 -15.03 -11.22 4.22
CA ALA A 167 -13.80 -10.57 4.64
C ALA A 167 -14.04 -9.11 5.07
N ALA A 168 -14.88 -8.37 4.35
CA ALA A 168 -15.27 -7.01 4.71
C ALA A 168 -16.05 -6.96 6.04
N ALA A 169 -16.97 -7.90 6.27
CA ALA A 169 -17.65 -8.06 7.55
C ALA A 169 -16.66 -8.33 8.69
N MET A 170 -15.72 -9.26 8.49
CA MET A 170 -14.70 -9.64 9.47
C MET A 170 -13.72 -8.52 9.78
N ALA A 171 -13.37 -7.70 8.77
CA ALA A 171 -12.58 -6.49 8.91
C ALA A 171 -13.37 -5.36 9.59
N GLY A 172 -14.70 -5.49 9.75
CA GLY A 172 -15.55 -4.48 10.34
C GLY A 172 -15.88 -3.30 9.42
N ALA A 173 -15.87 -3.49 8.10
CA ALA A 173 -16.26 -2.45 7.16
C ALA A 173 -17.72 -2.02 7.35
N ASP A 174 -18.02 -0.75 7.03
CA ASP A 174 -19.39 -0.19 7.09
C ASP A 174 -20.22 -0.59 5.87
N GLY A 175 -19.53 -0.80 4.75
CA GLY A 175 -20.16 -1.28 3.53
C GLY A 175 -19.14 -1.63 2.45
N VAL A 176 -19.66 -2.22 1.38
CA VAL A 176 -18.91 -2.54 0.15
C VAL A 176 -19.60 -1.88 -1.03
N LEU A 177 -18.83 -1.12 -1.80
CA LEU A 177 -19.20 -0.64 -3.13
C LEU A 177 -18.82 -1.71 -4.15
N ALA A 178 -19.79 -2.23 -4.88
CA ALA A 178 -19.60 -3.22 -5.95
C ALA A 178 -19.18 -2.52 -7.26
N ALA A 179 -18.07 -1.82 -7.22
CA ALA A 179 -17.48 -1.14 -8.38
C ALA A 179 -15.96 -1.13 -8.30
N GLY A 180 -15.29 -1.07 -9.44
CA GLY A 180 -13.84 -1.03 -9.57
C GLY A 180 -13.36 0.16 -10.39
N GLY A 181 -12.05 0.17 -10.75
CA GLY A 181 -11.51 1.17 -11.66
C GLY A 181 -11.63 2.62 -11.20
N ALA A 182 -11.54 3.54 -12.17
CA ALA A 182 -11.52 4.97 -11.92
C ALA A 182 -12.82 5.51 -11.30
N HIS A 183 -13.96 4.95 -11.67
CA HIS A 183 -15.26 5.36 -11.14
C HIS A 183 -15.45 5.02 -9.65
N ALA A 184 -14.90 3.89 -9.20
CA ALA A 184 -14.91 3.54 -7.78
C ALA A 184 -14.03 4.48 -6.94
N ILE A 185 -12.84 4.82 -7.45
CA ILE A 185 -11.93 5.79 -6.80
C ILE A 185 -12.59 7.18 -6.74
N ALA A 186 -13.23 7.62 -7.81
CA ALA A 186 -13.96 8.90 -7.84
C ALA A 186 -15.12 8.91 -6.83
N ALA A 187 -15.89 7.81 -6.73
CA ALA A 187 -16.98 7.67 -5.75
C ALA A 187 -16.46 7.73 -4.30
N LEU A 188 -15.32 7.12 -4.02
CA LEU A 188 -14.67 7.23 -2.70
C LEU A 188 -14.17 8.65 -2.43
N ALA A 189 -13.61 9.34 -3.43
CA ALA A 189 -13.05 10.67 -3.27
C ALA A 189 -14.12 11.76 -3.08
N TYR A 190 -15.17 11.73 -3.88
CA TYR A 190 -16.17 12.82 -3.94
C TYR A 190 -17.51 12.46 -3.28
N GLY A 191 -17.70 11.19 -2.94
CA GLY A 191 -18.96 10.68 -2.42
C GLY A 191 -19.91 10.23 -3.54
N ALA A 192 -20.69 9.18 -3.27
CA ALA A 192 -21.79 8.72 -4.13
C ALA A 192 -22.75 7.83 -3.32
N GLY A 193 -24.04 8.03 -3.46
CA GLY A 193 -25.05 7.31 -2.69
C GLY A 193 -24.81 7.40 -1.19
N PRO A 194 -24.69 6.28 -0.46
CA PRO A 194 -24.46 6.28 0.97
C PRO A 194 -23.01 6.62 1.36
N ILE A 195 -22.10 6.71 0.39
CA ILE A 195 -20.67 6.96 0.65
C ILE A 195 -20.43 8.46 0.71
N ALA A 196 -20.10 9.00 1.88
CA ALA A 196 -19.59 10.35 2.01
C ALA A 196 -18.14 10.45 1.48
N PRO A 197 -17.62 11.62 1.08
CA PRO A 197 -16.22 11.77 0.69
C PRO A 197 -15.26 11.23 1.74
N ARG A 198 -14.25 10.48 1.32
CA ARG A 198 -13.24 9.88 2.20
C ARG A 198 -12.11 10.86 2.48
N ASP A 199 -11.46 10.73 3.65
CA ASP A 199 -10.25 11.46 3.99
C ASP A 199 -9.00 10.84 3.37
N ILE A 200 -9.04 9.52 3.17
CA ILE A 200 -7.96 8.74 2.55
C ILE A 200 -8.51 7.59 1.72
N ILE A 201 -7.85 7.31 0.60
CA ILE A 201 -8.11 6.12 -0.23
C ILE A 201 -6.83 5.27 -0.27
N VAL A 202 -6.97 3.99 0.09
CA VAL A 202 -5.87 3.03 0.17
C VAL A 202 -6.16 1.76 -0.63
N GLY A 203 -5.13 1.02 -0.97
CA GLY A 203 -5.21 -0.28 -1.62
C GLY A 203 -4.62 -0.29 -3.02
N PRO A 204 -4.13 -1.47 -3.47
CA PRO A 204 -3.55 -1.66 -4.78
C PRO A 204 -4.62 -1.70 -5.87
N GLY A 205 -4.23 -1.42 -7.10
CA GLY A 205 -5.15 -1.51 -8.24
C GLY A 205 -4.41 -1.49 -9.57
N ASN A 206 -5.15 -1.68 -10.65
CA ASN A 206 -4.61 -1.61 -11.99
C ASN A 206 -4.26 -0.15 -12.38
N ARG A 207 -3.66 0.03 -13.58
CA ARG A 207 -3.24 1.34 -14.10
C ARG A 207 -4.32 2.42 -14.06
N TYR A 208 -5.60 2.06 -14.20
CA TYR A 208 -6.72 3.03 -14.15
C TYR A 208 -7.06 3.46 -12.73
N VAL A 209 -6.92 2.54 -11.78
CA VAL A 209 -7.06 2.84 -10.33
C VAL A 209 -5.94 3.78 -9.89
N THR A 210 -4.70 3.48 -10.28
CA THR A 210 -3.53 4.30 -9.95
C THR A 210 -3.63 5.69 -10.60
N ALA A 211 -4.07 5.77 -11.86
CA ALA A 211 -4.34 7.03 -12.55
C ALA A 211 -5.44 7.86 -11.83
N ALA A 212 -6.53 7.21 -11.45
CA ALA A 212 -7.61 7.88 -10.73
C ALA A 212 -7.16 8.37 -9.34
N LYS A 213 -6.36 7.58 -8.59
CA LYS A 213 -5.76 8.00 -7.31
C LYS A 213 -4.89 9.25 -7.49
N GLN A 214 -4.08 9.32 -8.56
CA GLN A 214 -3.31 10.51 -8.89
C GLN A 214 -4.20 11.72 -9.18
N LEU A 215 -5.28 11.55 -9.97
CA LEU A 215 -6.22 12.62 -10.32
C LEU A 215 -6.96 13.19 -9.09
N VAL A 216 -7.35 12.34 -8.15
CA VAL A 216 -8.07 12.76 -6.95
C VAL A 216 -7.14 13.16 -5.80
N GLY A 217 -5.83 12.98 -5.92
CA GLY A 217 -4.85 13.20 -4.86
C GLY A 217 -4.76 14.63 -4.31
N SER A 218 -5.32 15.61 -5.02
CA SER A 218 -5.47 16.98 -4.50
C SER A 218 -6.71 17.15 -3.61
N ALA A 219 -7.69 16.26 -3.68
CA ALA A 219 -8.94 16.33 -2.93
C ALA A 219 -8.97 15.34 -1.75
N VAL A 220 -8.28 14.22 -1.85
CA VAL A 220 -8.26 13.17 -0.84
C VAL A 220 -6.83 12.59 -0.71
N ALA A 221 -6.41 12.26 0.51
CA ALA A 221 -5.13 11.57 0.70
C ALA A 221 -5.16 10.20 0.05
N ILE A 222 -4.00 9.74 -0.42
CA ILE A 222 -3.81 8.39 -0.95
C ILE A 222 -2.62 7.73 -0.24
N ASP A 223 -2.61 6.40 -0.17
CA ASP A 223 -1.47 5.64 0.35
C ASP A 223 -0.24 5.76 -0.56
N MET A 224 -0.38 5.37 -1.83
CA MET A 224 0.69 5.39 -2.82
C MET A 224 0.14 5.26 -4.24
N LEU A 225 1.00 5.54 -5.22
CA LEU A 225 0.77 5.23 -6.62
C LEU A 225 1.51 3.91 -6.94
N ALA A 226 0.80 2.78 -6.90
CA ALA A 226 1.37 1.48 -7.18
C ALA A 226 1.44 1.24 -8.70
N GLY A 227 2.60 0.76 -9.14
CA GLY A 227 2.80 0.18 -10.48
C GLY A 227 2.60 -1.35 -10.48
N PRO A 228 3.13 -2.06 -11.48
CA PRO A 228 3.15 -3.52 -11.50
C PRO A 228 3.88 -4.10 -10.29
N SER A 229 3.45 -5.27 -9.84
CA SER A 229 4.06 -5.97 -8.71
C SER A 229 5.49 -6.43 -9.01
N GLU A 230 6.33 -6.46 -7.99
CA GLU A 230 7.77 -6.66 -8.10
C GLU A 230 8.30 -7.61 -7.03
N LEU A 231 9.09 -8.59 -7.43
CA LEU A 231 9.87 -9.42 -6.51
C LEU A 231 11.34 -9.41 -6.93
N THR A 232 12.22 -9.12 -6.01
CA THR A 232 13.66 -9.36 -6.17
C THR A 232 14.09 -10.45 -5.19
N VAL A 233 14.64 -11.54 -5.71
CA VAL A 233 15.27 -12.59 -4.91
C VAL A 233 16.78 -12.35 -4.95
N PHE A 234 17.42 -12.24 -3.77
CA PHE A 234 18.87 -12.20 -3.64
C PHE A 234 19.37 -13.53 -3.08
N ALA A 235 20.16 -14.27 -3.86
CA ALA A 235 20.51 -15.64 -3.60
C ALA A 235 22.01 -15.94 -3.75
N ASP A 236 22.51 -16.92 -2.98
CA ASP A 236 23.82 -17.53 -3.15
C ASP A 236 23.72 -18.98 -3.65
N ASP A 237 24.83 -19.72 -3.59
CA ASP A 237 24.93 -21.11 -4.05
C ASP A 237 24.20 -22.13 -3.14
N ALA A 238 23.74 -21.72 -1.94
CA ALA A 238 22.97 -22.56 -1.03
C ALA A 238 21.47 -22.55 -1.33
N ALA A 239 21.01 -21.60 -2.14
CA ALA A 239 19.60 -21.44 -2.45
C ALA A 239 19.05 -22.58 -3.33
N ASP A 240 17.82 -23.00 -3.06
CA ASP A 240 17.11 -23.99 -3.87
C ASP A 240 16.55 -23.34 -5.15
N PRO A 241 17.00 -23.75 -6.35
CA PRO A 241 16.50 -23.21 -7.61
C PRO A 241 15.00 -23.43 -7.80
N GLY A 242 14.44 -24.51 -7.24
CA GLY A 242 13.03 -24.84 -7.32
C GLY A 242 12.16 -23.86 -6.52
N ASN A 243 12.60 -23.47 -5.32
CA ASN A 243 11.94 -22.46 -4.50
C ASN A 243 12.00 -21.09 -5.17
N ILE A 244 13.19 -20.66 -5.62
CA ILE A 244 13.34 -19.40 -6.34
C ILE A 244 12.42 -19.34 -7.57
N ALA A 245 12.36 -20.42 -8.35
CA ALA A 245 11.49 -20.48 -9.51
C ALA A 245 10.00 -20.37 -9.12
N ALA A 246 9.59 -21.03 -8.03
CA ALA A 246 8.22 -20.95 -7.52
C ALA A 246 7.85 -19.53 -7.09
N ASP A 247 8.74 -18.83 -6.35
CA ASP A 247 8.51 -17.47 -5.89
C ASP A 247 8.46 -16.47 -7.05
N LEU A 248 9.40 -16.58 -8.01
CA LEU A 248 9.38 -15.74 -9.22
C LEU A 248 8.11 -15.97 -10.06
N LEU A 249 7.58 -17.20 -10.11
CA LEU A 249 6.33 -17.52 -10.80
C LEU A 249 5.10 -17.03 -10.03
N ALA A 250 5.10 -17.13 -8.70
CA ALA A 250 4.04 -16.58 -7.86
C ALA A 250 3.90 -15.07 -8.10
N GLN A 251 5.01 -14.34 -8.19
CA GLN A 251 4.99 -12.94 -8.56
C GLN A 251 4.55 -12.71 -10.02
N ALA A 252 5.04 -13.53 -10.94
CA ALA A 252 4.78 -13.36 -12.37
C ALA A 252 3.32 -13.62 -12.77
N GLU A 253 2.57 -14.43 -12.01
CA GLU A 253 1.17 -14.75 -12.33
C GLU A 253 0.18 -13.62 -12.03
N HIS A 254 0.58 -12.62 -11.23
CA HIS A 254 -0.28 -11.49 -10.87
C HIS A 254 -0.68 -10.65 -12.08
N ASP A 255 0.29 -10.28 -12.92
CA ASP A 255 0.07 -9.40 -14.07
C ASP A 255 1.15 -9.61 -15.14
N PRO A 256 0.83 -9.50 -16.46
CA PRO A 256 1.84 -9.55 -17.52
C PRO A 256 2.94 -8.50 -17.40
N GLU A 257 2.69 -7.40 -16.70
CA GLU A 257 3.66 -6.31 -16.46
C GLU A 257 4.49 -6.51 -15.17
N ALA A 258 4.25 -7.57 -14.37
CA ALA A 258 5.03 -7.87 -13.16
C ALA A 258 6.54 -8.02 -13.47
N ILE A 259 7.38 -7.76 -12.46
CA ILE A 259 8.83 -7.68 -12.64
C ILE A 259 9.54 -8.60 -11.64
N PRO A 260 9.67 -9.90 -11.96
CA PRO A 260 10.46 -10.86 -11.18
C PRO A 260 11.95 -10.72 -11.49
N VAL A 261 12.79 -10.56 -10.47
CA VAL A 261 14.24 -10.34 -10.59
C VAL A 261 15.00 -11.34 -9.73
N LEU A 262 16.07 -11.91 -10.27
CA LEU A 262 17.06 -12.69 -9.55
C LEU A 262 18.39 -11.92 -9.50
N VAL A 263 18.87 -11.61 -8.29
CA VAL A 263 20.22 -11.14 -8.01
C VAL A 263 20.98 -12.31 -7.40
N THR A 264 22.16 -12.69 -7.90
CA THR A 264 22.85 -13.85 -7.37
C THR A 264 24.36 -13.73 -7.38
N LEU A 265 24.97 -14.35 -6.36
CA LEU A 265 26.43 -14.55 -6.23
C LEU A 265 26.95 -15.75 -7.03
N ASP A 266 26.05 -16.68 -7.41
CA ASP A 266 26.40 -17.88 -8.13
C ASP A 266 26.10 -17.77 -9.62
N PRO A 267 27.13 -17.71 -10.50
CA PRO A 267 26.94 -17.63 -11.95
C PRO A 267 26.18 -18.82 -12.56
N GLY A 268 26.15 -19.96 -11.88
CA GLY A 268 25.46 -21.19 -12.32
C GLY A 268 23.99 -21.25 -11.90
N LEU A 269 23.56 -20.46 -10.92
CA LEU A 269 22.20 -20.47 -10.41
C LEU A 269 21.15 -20.06 -11.46
N PRO A 270 21.40 -19.08 -12.32
CA PRO A 270 20.42 -18.67 -13.33
C PRO A 270 19.98 -19.77 -14.29
N ASP A 271 20.88 -20.64 -14.71
CA ASP A 271 20.56 -21.76 -15.61
C ASP A 271 19.77 -22.86 -14.91
N ARG A 272 20.05 -23.12 -13.61
CA ARG A 272 19.26 -24.03 -12.78
C ARG A 272 17.84 -23.48 -12.53
N VAL A 273 17.72 -22.19 -12.21
CA VAL A 273 16.42 -21.53 -12.05
C VAL A 273 15.63 -21.52 -13.36
N ALA A 274 16.28 -21.26 -14.50
CA ALA A 274 15.61 -21.30 -15.80
C ALA A 274 15.05 -22.70 -16.14
N THR A 275 15.75 -23.76 -15.74
CA THR A 275 15.29 -25.14 -15.90
C THR A 275 14.04 -25.39 -15.06
N GLU A 276 14.04 -24.94 -13.81
CA GLU A 276 12.89 -25.07 -12.89
C GLU A 276 11.70 -24.20 -13.32
N LEU A 277 11.92 -22.97 -13.78
CA LEU A 277 10.88 -22.12 -14.36
C LEU A 277 10.20 -22.83 -15.54
N ALA A 278 10.98 -23.38 -16.47
CA ALA A 278 10.43 -24.10 -17.62
C ALA A 278 9.66 -25.36 -17.22
N ARG A 279 10.06 -26.03 -16.14
CA ARG A 279 9.37 -27.20 -15.60
C ARG A 279 8.04 -26.83 -14.97
N GLN A 280 8.04 -25.82 -14.09
CA GLN A 280 6.86 -25.42 -13.30
C GLN A 280 5.81 -24.71 -14.16
N LEU A 281 6.20 -23.97 -15.19
CA LEU A 281 5.27 -23.32 -16.13
C LEU A 281 4.38 -24.30 -16.90
N ARG A 282 4.79 -25.57 -17.08
CA ARG A 282 4.05 -26.54 -17.92
C ARG A 282 2.63 -26.82 -17.42
N ASP A 283 2.47 -26.86 -16.11
CA ASP A 283 1.21 -27.22 -15.46
C ASP A 283 0.49 -26.00 -14.85
N MET A 284 0.97 -24.79 -15.16
CA MET A 284 0.45 -23.55 -14.57
C MET A 284 -0.68 -22.97 -15.41
N PRO A 285 -1.90 -22.81 -14.88
CA PRO A 285 -3.02 -22.23 -15.62
C PRO A 285 -2.76 -20.80 -16.15
N SER A 286 -1.94 -20.03 -15.44
CA SER A 286 -1.53 -18.66 -15.73
C SER A 286 -0.21 -18.57 -16.52
N ALA A 287 0.29 -19.67 -17.12
CA ALA A 287 1.60 -19.73 -17.78
C ALA A 287 1.85 -18.61 -18.79
N ALA A 288 0.85 -18.23 -19.61
CA ALA A 288 1.01 -17.16 -20.61
C ALA A 288 1.26 -15.79 -19.96
N ILE A 289 0.60 -15.53 -18.82
CA ILE A 289 0.78 -14.31 -18.02
C ILE A 289 2.18 -14.29 -17.43
N ALA A 290 2.55 -15.40 -16.76
CA ALA A 290 3.84 -15.52 -16.12
C ALA A 290 5.01 -15.42 -17.10
N GLN A 291 4.89 -16.00 -18.31
CA GLN A 291 5.90 -15.87 -19.38
C GLN A 291 6.09 -14.43 -19.83
N ALA A 292 5.00 -13.67 -19.98
CA ALA A 292 5.07 -12.25 -20.34
C ALA A 292 5.77 -11.43 -19.25
N ALA A 293 5.44 -11.71 -17.98
CA ALA A 293 6.03 -11.06 -16.82
C ALA A 293 7.54 -11.38 -16.67
N LEU A 294 7.94 -12.64 -16.82
CA LEU A 294 9.35 -13.06 -16.75
C LEU A 294 10.23 -12.30 -17.74
N ALA A 295 9.71 -11.97 -18.93
CA ALA A 295 10.43 -11.19 -19.93
C ALA A 295 10.69 -9.73 -19.49
N ASN A 296 9.86 -9.18 -18.59
CA ASN A 296 10.06 -7.86 -17.99
C ASN A 296 11.10 -7.87 -16.87
N GLY A 297 11.27 -8.99 -16.19
CA GLY A 297 12.26 -9.19 -15.16
C GLY A 297 13.68 -9.33 -15.68
N GLY A 298 14.50 -9.98 -14.87
CA GLY A 298 15.87 -10.27 -15.30
C GLY A 298 16.75 -10.91 -14.22
N VAL A 299 17.95 -11.27 -14.66
CA VAL A 299 19.02 -11.81 -13.82
C VAL A 299 20.17 -10.82 -13.74
N VAL A 300 20.66 -10.60 -12.53
CA VAL A 300 21.89 -9.84 -12.24
C VAL A 300 22.85 -10.77 -11.48
N VAL A 301 24.01 -11.04 -12.03
CA VAL A 301 25.08 -11.77 -11.35
C VAL A 301 26.04 -10.75 -10.76
N VAL A 302 26.34 -10.88 -9.46
CA VAL A 302 27.21 -9.98 -8.69
C VAL A 302 28.40 -10.72 -8.13
N ALA A 303 29.53 -10.03 -7.93
CA ALA A 303 30.76 -10.66 -7.48
C ALA A 303 30.87 -10.73 -5.94
N SER A 304 30.06 -9.95 -5.21
CA SER A 304 30.12 -9.91 -3.74
C SER A 304 28.75 -9.61 -3.12
N VAL A 305 28.62 -9.92 -1.84
CA VAL A 305 27.43 -9.55 -1.04
C VAL A 305 27.20 -8.05 -1.06
N ASP A 306 28.27 -7.23 -1.01
CA ASP A 306 28.18 -5.78 -1.04
C ASP A 306 27.62 -5.26 -2.36
N GLU A 307 28.03 -5.82 -3.48
CA GLU A 307 27.43 -5.53 -4.78
C GLU A 307 25.97 -5.97 -4.86
N GLY A 308 25.62 -7.12 -4.27
CA GLY A 308 24.26 -7.62 -4.20
C GLY A 308 23.34 -6.68 -3.40
N ILE A 309 23.81 -6.22 -2.23
CA ILE A 309 23.11 -5.22 -1.42
C ILE A 309 22.91 -3.92 -2.24
N ALA A 310 23.98 -3.42 -2.85
CA ALA A 310 23.90 -2.20 -3.67
C ALA A 310 22.95 -2.37 -4.85
N ALA A 311 22.90 -3.55 -5.47
CA ALA A 311 21.95 -3.88 -6.53
C ALA A 311 20.51 -3.88 -6.02
N CYS A 312 20.22 -4.55 -4.91
CA CYS A 312 18.89 -4.60 -4.30
C CYS A 312 18.42 -3.20 -3.89
N ASP A 313 19.27 -2.41 -3.23
CA ASP A 313 18.95 -1.04 -2.85
C ASP A 313 18.78 -0.11 -4.07
N ALA A 314 19.56 -0.31 -5.14
CA ALA A 314 19.37 0.44 -6.38
C ALA A 314 18.05 0.08 -7.06
N ILE A 315 17.61 -1.16 -6.97
CA ILE A 315 16.32 -1.65 -7.43
C ILE A 315 15.20 -1.12 -6.52
N ALA A 316 15.33 -1.13 -5.22
CA ALA A 316 14.32 -0.74 -4.24
C ALA A 316 12.97 -1.43 -4.50
N PRO A 317 12.90 -2.77 -4.48
CA PRO A 317 11.74 -3.54 -4.92
C PRO A 317 10.58 -3.46 -3.93
N GLU A 318 9.39 -3.83 -4.41
CA GLU A 318 8.22 -4.08 -3.57
C GLU A 318 8.49 -5.19 -2.56
N HIS A 319 8.85 -6.37 -3.05
CA HIS A 319 9.27 -7.51 -2.25
C HIS A 319 10.75 -7.80 -2.47
N LEU A 320 11.49 -7.98 -1.38
CA LEU A 320 12.86 -8.44 -1.38
C LEU A 320 12.95 -9.74 -0.58
N GLN A 321 13.40 -10.82 -1.21
CA GLN A 321 13.59 -12.11 -0.56
C GLN A 321 15.07 -12.46 -0.53
N LEU A 322 15.56 -12.90 0.64
CA LEU A 322 16.94 -13.32 0.84
C LEU A 322 17.04 -14.84 0.93
N GLU A 323 17.59 -15.45 -0.09
CA GLU A 323 17.93 -16.87 -0.17
C GLU A 323 19.46 -17.03 -0.03
N LEU A 324 20.00 -16.54 1.09
CA LEU A 324 21.42 -16.51 1.42
C LEU A 324 21.71 -17.36 2.65
N ARG A 325 22.92 -17.96 2.74
CA ARG A 325 23.40 -18.67 3.95
C ARG A 325 23.34 -17.78 5.18
N ASP A 326 23.74 -16.51 5.04
CA ASP A 326 23.69 -15.49 6.10
C ASP A 326 22.70 -14.37 5.75
N GLY A 327 21.48 -14.73 5.42
CA GLY A 327 20.42 -13.74 5.16
C GLY A 327 20.15 -12.85 6.36
N ALA A 328 20.24 -13.39 7.57
CA ALA A 328 20.02 -12.61 8.80
C ALA A 328 21.10 -11.55 9.03
N GLY A 329 22.37 -11.82 8.68
CA GLY A 329 23.45 -10.84 8.76
C GLY A 329 23.38 -9.79 7.65
N VAL A 330 22.83 -10.14 6.49
CA VAL A 330 22.64 -9.22 5.35
C VAL A 330 21.44 -8.29 5.55
N ALA A 331 20.33 -8.79 6.10
CA ALA A 331 19.08 -8.05 6.24
C ALA A 331 19.21 -6.64 6.86
N PRO A 332 19.96 -6.41 7.97
CA PRO A 332 20.12 -5.09 8.56
C PRO A 332 20.90 -4.09 7.70
N ARG A 333 21.56 -4.53 6.65
CA ARG A 333 22.39 -3.71 5.74
C ARG A 333 21.62 -3.19 4.54
N LEU A 334 20.41 -3.71 4.31
CA LEU A 334 19.53 -3.29 3.23
C LEU A 334 18.69 -2.08 3.68
N ALA A 335 18.53 -1.11 2.81
CA ALA A 335 17.86 0.14 3.12
C ALA A 335 16.53 0.35 2.38
N HIS A 336 16.37 -0.22 1.18
CA HIS A 336 15.27 0.12 0.28
C HIS A 336 14.49 -1.11 -0.21
N TYR A 337 13.37 -1.40 0.45
CA TYR A 337 12.42 -2.46 0.10
C TYR A 337 11.03 -2.14 0.69
N GLY A 338 9.97 -2.64 0.07
CA GLY A 338 8.62 -2.58 0.63
C GLY A 338 8.43 -3.60 1.74
N ALA A 339 8.73 -4.87 1.47
CA ALA A 339 8.78 -5.96 2.44
C ALA A 339 10.06 -6.78 2.26
N LEU A 340 10.64 -7.23 3.37
CA LEU A 340 11.81 -8.10 3.38
C LEU A 340 11.45 -9.47 3.95
N VAL A 341 11.75 -10.51 3.17
CA VAL A 341 11.56 -11.92 3.53
C VAL A 341 12.93 -12.56 3.68
N VAL A 342 13.18 -13.26 4.79
CA VAL A 342 14.52 -13.76 5.12
C VAL A 342 14.47 -15.25 5.43
N GLY A 343 15.28 -16.01 4.71
CA GLY A 343 15.54 -17.44 4.94
C GLY A 343 14.70 -18.39 4.10
N THR A 344 15.24 -19.57 3.85
CA THR A 344 14.70 -20.61 2.96
C THR A 344 13.34 -21.20 3.37
N GLY A 345 12.94 -20.99 4.63
CA GLY A 345 11.61 -21.38 5.13
C GLY A 345 10.56 -20.27 5.00
N ALA A 346 10.94 -19.10 4.52
CA ALA A 346 10.06 -17.96 4.33
C ALA A 346 9.87 -17.75 2.82
N ALA A 347 8.62 -17.49 2.42
CA ALA A 347 8.25 -17.16 1.05
C ALA A 347 7.43 -15.89 1.05
N GLU A 348 7.54 -15.08 0.00
CA GLU A 348 6.75 -13.85 -0.19
C GLU A 348 5.26 -14.09 0.04
N VAL A 349 4.72 -15.17 -0.52
CA VAL A 349 3.30 -15.54 -0.41
C VAL A 349 2.80 -15.68 1.04
N LEU A 350 3.67 -15.92 2.02
CA LEU A 350 3.29 -15.93 3.43
C LEU A 350 2.91 -14.52 3.90
N GLY A 351 3.62 -13.49 3.44
CA GLY A 351 3.28 -12.08 3.65
C GLY A 351 1.96 -11.73 3.00
N ASP A 352 1.77 -12.12 1.76
CA ASP A 352 0.57 -11.84 0.97
C ASP A 352 -0.69 -12.45 1.56
N TYR A 353 -0.58 -13.62 2.15
CA TYR A 353 -1.74 -14.35 2.68
C TYR A 353 -1.83 -14.39 4.21
N GLY A 354 -1.31 -13.35 4.87
CA GLY A 354 -1.64 -13.07 6.26
C GLY A 354 -0.72 -13.65 7.30
N ALA A 355 0.58 -13.59 7.09
CA ALA A 355 1.58 -13.78 8.16
C ALA A 355 1.51 -12.65 9.20
N GLY A 356 0.97 -11.48 8.83
CA GLY A 356 0.82 -10.32 9.71
C GLY A 356 1.15 -9.00 9.03
N PRO A 357 2.36 -8.81 8.48
CA PRO A 357 2.72 -7.62 7.70
C PRO A 357 1.75 -7.37 6.55
N ASN A 358 1.61 -6.11 6.15
CA ASN A 358 0.70 -5.72 5.07
C ASN A 358 1.34 -5.95 3.70
N HIS A 359 0.54 -6.46 2.76
CA HIS A 359 0.99 -6.71 1.40
C HIS A 359 0.71 -5.53 0.43
N VAL A 360 0.09 -4.46 0.89
CA VAL A 360 -0.05 -3.23 0.09
C VAL A 360 1.24 -2.45 0.20
N LEU A 361 2.13 -2.63 -0.76
CA LEU A 361 3.52 -2.24 -0.68
C LEU A 361 3.88 -1.22 -1.77
N PRO A 362 4.93 -0.41 -1.56
CA PRO A 362 5.42 0.54 -2.55
C PRO A 362 6.10 -0.18 -3.70
N THR A 363 5.76 0.19 -4.93
CA THR A 363 6.37 -0.31 -6.16
C THR A 363 7.14 0.79 -6.88
N GLY A 364 7.80 0.49 -7.98
CA GLY A 364 8.45 1.49 -8.83
C GLY A 364 9.60 2.24 -8.15
N GLY A 365 10.27 1.61 -7.18
CA GLY A 365 11.37 2.21 -6.43
C GLY A 365 10.91 3.22 -5.36
N THR A 366 9.61 3.36 -5.10
CA THR A 366 9.09 4.28 -4.07
C THR A 366 9.34 3.78 -2.65
N ALA A 367 9.80 2.54 -2.47
CA ALA A 367 10.31 2.00 -1.22
C ALA A 367 11.48 2.82 -0.62
N ARG A 368 12.07 3.75 -1.39
CA ARG A 368 13.05 4.73 -0.89
C ARG A 368 12.45 5.81 0.01
N SER A 369 11.16 6.06 -0.09
CA SER A 369 10.49 7.18 0.58
C SER A 369 9.27 6.76 1.39
N THR A 370 8.74 5.56 1.20
CA THR A 370 7.58 5.07 1.92
C THR A 370 7.69 3.57 2.20
N GLY A 371 7.15 3.13 3.32
CA GLY A 371 6.91 1.72 3.61
C GLY A 371 5.55 1.26 3.08
N GLY A 372 5.18 0.03 3.37
CA GLY A 372 3.85 -0.49 3.05
C GLY A 372 2.73 0.15 3.85
N LEU A 373 1.50 -0.16 3.47
CA LEU A 373 0.31 0.22 4.22
C LEU A 373 0.42 -0.27 5.67
N SER A 374 0.12 0.60 6.60
CA SER A 374 0.18 0.32 8.03
C SER A 374 -0.86 1.15 8.78
N VAL A 375 -0.98 0.98 10.08
CA VAL A 375 -1.83 1.85 10.91
C VAL A 375 -1.42 3.31 10.78
N TYR A 376 -0.13 3.59 10.55
CA TYR A 376 0.40 4.95 10.41
C TYR A 376 -0.20 5.70 9.22
N THR A 377 -0.55 5.00 8.14
CA THR A 377 -1.18 5.56 6.94
C THR A 377 -2.52 6.24 7.27
N PHE A 378 -3.23 5.77 8.28
CA PHE A 378 -4.53 6.31 8.69
C PHE A 378 -4.45 7.29 9.86
N LEU A 379 -3.24 7.65 10.30
CA LEU A 379 -3.03 8.47 11.48
C LEU A 379 -2.45 9.82 11.11
N ARG A 380 -2.83 10.84 11.87
CA ARG A 380 -2.32 12.20 11.77
C ARG A 380 -1.65 12.59 13.06
N VAL A 381 -0.46 13.13 12.97
CA VAL A 381 0.21 13.80 14.08
C VAL A 381 -0.24 15.25 14.11
N ARG A 382 -0.89 15.66 15.20
CA ARG A 382 -1.40 17.03 15.41
C ARG A 382 -0.60 17.67 16.52
N THR A 383 -0.11 18.88 16.29
CA THR A 383 0.66 19.65 17.27
C THR A 383 -0.26 20.46 18.17
N TRP A 384 0.09 20.55 19.44
CA TRP A 384 -0.55 21.37 20.45
C TRP A 384 0.50 22.23 21.13
N LEU A 385 0.14 23.47 21.40
CA LEU A 385 0.89 24.37 22.27
C LEU A 385 -0.07 24.86 23.35
N ARG A 386 0.27 24.67 24.61
CA ARG A 386 -0.48 25.17 25.76
C ARG A 386 0.47 26.02 26.62
N ILE A 387 0.03 27.23 26.93
CA ILE A 387 0.71 28.13 27.85
C ILE A 387 -0.17 28.23 29.11
N ASP A 388 0.36 27.75 30.22
CA ASP A 388 -0.32 27.73 31.52
C ASP A 388 0.15 28.88 32.41
N ASP A 389 1.40 29.33 32.26
CA ASP A 389 2.01 30.45 32.96
C ASP A 389 2.47 31.49 31.95
N PRO A 390 1.65 32.54 31.70
CA PRO A 390 2.00 33.60 30.75
C PRO A 390 3.26 34.37 31.16
N ALA A 391 3.51 34.54 32.46
CA ALA A 391 4.69 35.25 32.94
C ALA A 391 6.00 34.51 32.60
N ALA A 392 6.00 33.19 32.83
CA ALA A 392 7.11 32.34 32.44
C ALA A 392 7.26 32.19 30.92
N ALA A 393 6.21 32.48 30.12
CA ALA A 393 6.27 32.48 28.65
C ALA A 393 6.92 33.72 28.03
N ARG A 394 7.31 34.73 28.83
CA ARG A 394 7.96 35.96 28.36
C ARG A 394 9.07 35.74 27.34
N PRO A 395 10.04 34.82 27.53
CA PRO A 395 11.09 34.59 26.53
C PRO A 395 10.58 34.17 25.16
N LEU A 396 9.52 33.34 25.09
CA LEU A 396 8.89 32.93 23.82
C LEU A 396 8.25 34.13 23.11
N LEU A 397 7.62 35.03 23.86
CA LEU A 397 6.98 36.23 23.29
C LEU A 397 8.04 37.20 22.75
N GLU A 398 9.13 37.40 23.48
CA GLU A 398 10.26 38.26 23.05
C GLU A 398 10.92 37.71 21.77
N ASP A 399 11.19 36.40 21.70
CA ASP A 399 11.72 35.74 20.52
C ASP A 399 10.76 35.83 19.32
N ALA A 400 9.47 35.64 19.54
CA ALA A 400 8.44 35.76 18.48
C ALA A 400 8.33 37.19 17.93
N ILE A 401 8.45 38.21 18.78
CA ILE A 401 8.47 39.61 18.37
C ILE A 401 9.68 39.89 17.47
N TRP A 402 10.85 39.47 17.94
CA TRP A 402 12.10 39.68 17.21
C TRP A 402 12.08 38.97 15.85
N LEU A 403 11.74 37.68 15.83
CA LEU A 403 11.74 36.88 14.60
C LEU A 403 10.66 37.36 13.61
N GLY A 404 9.46 37.69 14.12
CA GLY A 404 8.40 38.22 13.26
C GLY A 404 8.80 39.53 12.56
N ARG A 405 9.54 40.41 13.25
CA ARG A 405 10.05 41.64 12.63
C ARG A 405 11.21 41.36 11.67
N ALA A 406 12.11 40.43 12.01
CA ALA A 406 13.20 40.06 11.13
C ALA A 406 12.71 39.48 9.80
N GLU A 407 11.56 38.80 9.81
CA GLU A 407 10.88 38.27 8.62
C GLU A 407 9.97 39.29 7.92
N GLY A 408 9.81 40.50 8.47
CA GLY A 408 8.92 41.52 7.95
C GLY A 408 7.43 41.29 8.26
N LEU A 409 7.12 40.40 9.18
CA LEU A 409 5.74 40.01 9.58
C LEU A 409 5.30 40.78 10.82
N GLU A 410 5.09 42.08 10.68
CA GLU A 410 4.77 43.00 11.78
C GLU A 410 3.49 42.61 12.54
N ALA A 411 2.48 42.04 11.87
CA ALA A 411 1.27 41.58 12.53
C ALA A 411 1.52 40.41 13.49
N HIS A 412 2.47 39.51 13.17
CA HIS A 412 2.92 38.45 14.05
C HIS A 412 3.63 38.99 15.28
N ALA A 413 4.55 39.96 15.07
CA ALA A 413 5.25 40.63 16.17
C ALA A 413 4.26 41.32 17.12
N ARG A 414 3.29 42.10 16.61
CA ARG A 414 2.26 42.76 17.40
C ARG A 414 1.36 41.79 18.16
N ALA A 415 1.07 40.62 17.59
CA ALA A 415 0.29 39.61 18.28
C ALA A 415 1.01 39.09 19.55
N ALA A 416 2.34 38.94 19.51
CA ALA A 416 3.16 38.58 20.67
C ALA A 416 3.32 39.77 21.63
N GLU A 417 3.58 41.01 21.13
CA GLU A 417 3.69 42.24 21.94
C GLU A 417 2.45 42.47 22.77
N ARG A 418 1.24 42.31 22.21
CA ARG A 418 -0.01 42.50 22.94
C ARG A 418 -0.10 41.56 24.15
N ARG A 419 0.38 40.31 24.00
CA ARG A 419 0.40 39.36 25.13
C ARG A 419 1.47 39.73 26.14
N LEU A 420 2.63 40.20 25.70
CA LEU A 420 3.68 40.66 26.57
C LEU A 420 3.24 41.88 27.38
N GLY A 421 2.51 42.84 26.76
CA GLY A 421 1.95 44.03 27.41
C GLY A 421 0.93 43.72 28.50
N THR A 422 0.15 42.63 28.37
CA THR A 422 -0.82 42.25 29.42
C THR A 422 -0.13 41.61 30.66
N LEU A 423 1.16 41.26 30.61
CA LEU A 423 1.93 40.76 31.74
C LEU A 423 2.53 41.90 32.60
N THR A 424 2.51 43.14 32.11
CA THR A 424 3.13 44.31 32.75
C THR A 424 2.07 45.26 33.31
N SER A 425 0.79 45.00 33.06
CA SER A 425 -0.37 45.72 33.61
C SER A 425 -0.97 44.96 34.78
#